data_e47c2c66a865543974d0145f90f36095
#
_entry.id   e47c2c66a865543974d0145f90f36095
#
_cell.length_a   1.000
_cell.length_b   1.000
_cell.length_c   1.000
_cell.angle_alpha   90.00
_cell.angle_beta   90.00
_cell.angle_gamma   90.00
#
_symmetry.space_group_name_H-M   'P 1'
#
loop_
_entity.id
_entity.type
_entity.pdbx_description
1 polymer ?
#
loop_
_entity_poly.entity_id
_entity_poly.type
_entity_poly.pdbx_seq_one_letter_code
_entity_poly.pdbx_strand_id
1 'polypeptide(L)'
;MPLGNVLPYGLRDVKLIQYPTLAADTFGSTLVDLPVARTMSFNETEEYEDLRGDDALQTSHGQGAQVEWEMESGGMSFAAGGVISGATVIESGISPNQIKRLRKKSTDQRPFFTAIGMSVSDNGGDFQGLIWRARATGNLEHELGDGQFLIPSASGIGFPCKVSGMVGGMEVLDSVYDFIQRETVGAIAAPTIDTPAVPQVYSLSDVAGPTAGGEIVVVTGYGFSNATAVTVGGTAATDYEIRSNTQIVLITPAKTAGPHQVVVTNPTGASTTGAQTTYTYS
;
A
#
# COMPACT_ATOMS: atom_id res chain seq x y z
N MET A 1 14.03 -19.13 -10.52
CA MET A 1 12.82 -19.95 -10.71
C MET A 1 11.63 -19.03 -10.59
N PRO A 2 10.54 -19.21 -11.34
CA PRO A 2 9.34 -18.43 -11.06
C PRO A 2 8.85 -18.70 -9.65
N LEU A 3 8.31 -17.69 -8.96
CA LEU A 3 7.67 -17.83 -7.66
C LEU A 3 6.62 -18.95 -7.74
N GLY A 4 6.87 -20.07 -7.06
CA GLY A 4 5.93 -21.18 -6.95
C GLY A 4 4.85 -20.88 -5.89
N ASN A 5 3.92 -21.81 -5.68
CA ASN A 5 2.97 -21.71 -4.57
C ASN A 5 3.74 -21.70 -3.24
N VAL A 6 3.51 -20.69 -2.43
CA VAL A 6 4.03 -20.65 -1.05
C VAL A 6 3.20 -21.56 -0.15
N LEU A 7 3.87 -22.23 0.76
CA LEU A 7 3.28 -22.98 1.85
C LEU A 7 3.74 -22.33 3.18
N PRO A 8 3.19 -21.17 3.54
CA PRO A 8 3.63 -20.45 4.73
C PRO A 8 3.30 -21.26 5.98
N TYR A 9 4.29 -21.37 6.86
CA TYR A 9 4.17 -22.12 8.11
C TYR A 9 4.61 -21.29 9.31
N GLY A 10 3.68 -21.03 10.19
CA GLY A 10 3.89 -20.29 11.43
C GLY A 10 4.18 -18.79 11.25
N LEU A 11 3.86 -18.02 12.24
CA LEU A 11 4.21 -16.61 12.34
C LEU A 11 5.64 -16.50 12.90
N ARG A 12 6.52 -15.77 12.21
CA ARG A 12 7.95 -15.62 12.59
C ARG A 12 8.26 -14.28 13.19
N ASP A 13 7.65 -13.23 12.68
CA ASP A 13 7.93 -11.85 13.08
C ASP A 13 6.72 -10.97 12.83
N VAL A 14 6.52 -9.98 13.69
CA VAL A 14 5.52 -8.92 13.51
C VAL A 14 6.14 -7.57 13.83
N LYS A 15 6.02 -6.64 12.92
CA LYS A 15 6.46 -5.25 13.08
C LYS A 15 5.28 -4.30 12.96
N LEU A 16 5.34 -3.24 13.76
CA LEU A 16 4.36 -2.16 13.77
C LEU A 16 5.04 -0.86 13.38
N ILE A 17 4.34 -0.02 12.63
CA ILE A 17 4.82 1.32 12.25
C ILE A 17 3.73 2.31 12.57
N GLN A 18 3.95 3.19 13.54
CA GLN A 18 2.97 4.20 13.91
C GLN A 18 2.92 5.33 12.88
N TYR A 19 1.71 5.78 12.54
CA TYR A 19 1.52 7.02 11.79
C TYR A 19 1.86 8.22 12.68
N PRO A 20 2.53 9.25 12.15
CA PRO A 20 2.98 10.40 12.94
C PRO A 20 1.83 11.16 13.61
N THR A 21 0.67 11.22 12.96
CA THR A 21 -0.55 11.83 13.48
C THR A 21 -1.79 11.07 13.02
N LEU A 22 -2.96 11.32 13.62
CA LEU A 22 -4.23 10.71 13.19
C LEU A 22 -4.67 11.16 11.78
N ALA A 23 -4.20 12.31 11.34
CA ALA A 23 -4.48 12.88 10.01
C ALA A 23 -3.33 12.69 9.02
N ALA A 24 -2.27 11.94 9.41
CA ALA A 24 -1.11 11.77 8.53
C ALA A 24 -1.47 10.94 7.30
N ASP A 25 -1.03 11.44 6.16
CA ASP A 25 -1.09 10.77 4.86
C ASP A 25 0.27 10.19 4.47
N THR A 26 1.13 9.93 5.46
CA THR A 26 2.45 9.32 5.29
C THR A 26 2.68 8.28 6.39
N PHE A 27 3.43 7.24 6.06
CA PHE A 27 3.85 6.25 7.04
C PHE A 27 4.88 6.84 8.01
N GLY A 28 4.93 6.29 9.22
CA GLY A 28 6.13 6.40 10.04
C GLY A 28 7.29 5.61 9.43
N SER A 29 8.50 5.91 9.86
CA SER A 29 9.71 5.19 9.42
C SER A 29 10.24 4.21 10.47
N THR A 30 9.74 4.26 11.70
CA THR A 30 10.26 3.47 12.81
C THR A 30 9.52 2.16 12.92
N LEU A 31 10.22 1.06 12.68
CA LEU A 31 9.75 -0.28 12.95
C LEU A 31 9.78 -0.56 14.46
N VAL A 32 8.66 -0.95 15.01
CA VAL A 32 8.52 -1.39 16.40
C VAL A 32 8.22 -2.88 16.40
N ASP A 33 9.04 -3.64 17.10
CA ASP A 33 8.92 -5.08 17.23
C ASP A 33 7.76 -5.47 18.16
N LEU A 34 6.95 -6.45 17.74
CA LEU A 34 6.03 -7.18 18.60
C LEU A 34 6.68 -8.53 18.94
N PRO A 35 7.49 -8.58 20.02
CA PRO A 35 8.28 -9.76 20.34
C PRO A 35 7.38 -10.94 20.69
N VAL A 36 7.84 -12.14 20.31
CA VAL A 36 7.12 -13.39 20.61
C VAL A 36 5.68 -13.35 20.10
N ALA A 37 5.47 -12.79 18.89
CA ALA A 37 4.17 -12.78 18.24
C ALA A 37 3.68 -14.23 18.06
N ARG A 38 2.44 -14.51 18.49
CA ARG A 38 1.83 -15.83 18.44
C ARG A 38 0.85 -15.95 17.30
N THR A 39 0.01 -14.95 17.16
CA THR A 39 -1.01 -14.88 16.10
C THR A 39 -1.07 -13.49 15.51
N MET A 40 -1.38 -13.43 14.24
CA MET A 40 -1.83 -12.24 13.53
C MET A 40 -2.83 -12.72 12.49
N SER A 41 -4.07 -12.34 12.64
CA SER A 41 -5.17 -12.76 11.78
C SER A 41 -5.86 -11.57 11.14
N PHE A 42 -6.35 -11.76 9.92
CA PHE A 42 -7.18 -10.83 9.18
C PHE A 42 -8.48 -11.54 8.82
N ASN A 43 -9.59 -10.86 8.99
CA ASN A 43 -10.89 -11.30 8.56
C ASN A 43 -11.51 -10.20 7.71
N GLU A 44 -11.75 -10.51 6.44
CA GLU A 44 -12.43 -9.62 5.51
C GLU A 44 -13.92 -9.95 5.48
N THR A 45 -14.74 -8.93 5.63
CA THR A 45 -16.19 -9.01 5.48
C THR A 45 -16.67 -7.92 4.55
N GLU A 46 -17.66 -8.22 3.73
CA GLU A 46 -18.33 -7.26 2.88
C GLU A 46 -19.84 -7.38 3.07
N GLU A 47 -20.50 -6.26 3.30
CA GLU A 47 -21.95 -6.20 3.40
C GLU A 47 -22.56 -5.88 2.04
N TYR A 48 -23.62 -6.60 1.67
CA TYR A 48 -24.33 -6.41 0.41
C TYR A 48 -25.75 -5.97 0.69
N GLU A 49 -26.19 -4.95 -0.06
CA GLU A 49 -27.59 -4.52 -0.07
C GLU A 49 -28.28 -5.04 -1.34
N ASP A 50 -29.30 -5.86 -1.13
CA ASP A 50 -30.04 -6.54 -2.19
C ASP A 50 -31.28 -5.71 -2.57
N LEU A 51 -31.39 -5.33 -3.83
CA LEU A 51 -32.64 -4.83 -4.40
C LEU A 51 -33.46 -5.99 -4.96
N ARG A 52 -34.64 -6.19 -4.37
CA ARG A 52 -35.60 -7.22 -4.81
C ARG A 52 -36.84 -6.56 -5.42
N GLY A 53 -37.34 -7.14 -6.52
CA GLY A 53 -38.55 -6.70 -7.19
C GLY A 53 -39.16 -7.87 -7.96
N ASP A 54 -40.49 -7.94 -8.06
CA ASP A 54 -41.24 -9.00 -8.76
C ASP A 54 -40.83 -10.42 -8.32
N ASP A 55 -40.66 -10.61 -7.01
CA ASP A 55 -40.23 -11.87 -6.39
C ASP A 55 -38.84 -12.38 -6.79
N ALA A 56 -38.04 -11.53 -7.41
CA ALA A 56 -36.67 -11.86 -7.84
C ALA A 56 -35.63 -10.86 -7.31
N LEU A 57 -34.38 -11.32 -7.15
CA LEU A 57 -33.24 -10.45 -6.89
C LEU A 57 -32.90 -9.72 -8.19
N GLN A 58 -33.01 -8.38 -8.16
CA GLN A 58 -32.73 -7.52 -9.33
C GLN A 58 -31.26 -7.12 -9.41
N THR A 59 -30.66 -6.74 -8.26
CA THR A 59 -29.25 -6.40 -8.16
C THR A 59 -28.79 -6.46 -6.71
N SER A 60 -27.49 -6.60 -6.50
CA SER A 60 -26.84 -6.55 -5.19
C SER A 60 -25.71 -5.52 -5.27
N HIS A 61 -25.61 -4.64 -4.26
CA HIS A 61 -24.59 -3.60 -4.16
C HIS A 61 -23.72 -3.86 -2.93
N GLY A 62 -22.41 -4.09 -3.13
CA GLY A 62 -21.45 -4.23 -2.05
C GLY A 62 -21.06 -2.86 -1.49
N GLN A 63 -20.95 -2.77 -0.16
CA GLN A 63 -20.58 -1.53 0.53
C GLN A 63 -19.05 -1.38 0.70
N GLY A 64 -18.28 -2.32 0.14
CA GLY A 64 -16.83 -2.37 0.24
C GLY A 64 -16.35 -3.24 1.39
N ALA A 65 -15.11 -3.71 1.28
CA ALA A 65 -14.51 -4.64 2.23
C ALA A 65 -14.17 -3.94 3.55
N GLN A 66 -14.60 -4.54 4.66
CA GLN A 66 -14.15 -4.22 6.00
C GLN A 66 -13.18 -5.31 6.46
N VAL A 67 -12.01 -4.91 6.96
CA VAL A 67 -11.01 -5.84 7.47
C VAL A 67 -10.92 -5.71 8.98
N GLU A 68 -11.19 -6.80 9.67
CA GLU A 68 -10.94 -6.94 11.09
C GLU A 68 -9.62 -7.67 11.32
N TRP A 69 -8.89 -7.30 12.35
CA TRP A 69 -7.63 -7.93 12.69
C TRP A 69 -7.52 -8.24 14.18
N GLU A 70 -6.76 -9.27 14.47
CA GLU A 70 -6.42 -9.68 15.83
C GLU A 70 -4.95 -10.08 15.91
N MET A 71 -4.28 -9.69 17.00
CA MET A 71 -2.89 -10.03 17.28
C MET A 71 -2.72 -10.46 18.73
N GLU A 72 -1.91 -11.48 18.95
CA GLU A 72 -1.46 -11.92 20.27
C GLU A 72 0.06 -11.99 20.34
N SER A 73 0.62 -11.66 21.49
CA SER A 73 2.04 -11.80 21.76
C SER A 73 2.31 -12.59 23.05
N GLY A 74 3.41 -13.32 23.10
CA GLY A 74 3.81 -14.11 24.28
C GLY A 74 4.57 -13.30 25.33
N GLY A 75 4.39 -11.99 25.36
CA GLY A 75 5.02 -11.07 26.31
C GLY A 75 4.63 -9.63 26.03
N MET A 76 4.91 -8.73 26.94
CA MET A 76 4.56 -7.33 26.81
C MET A 76 5.73 -6.50 26.29
N SER A 77 5.59 -5.96 25.08
CA SER A 77 6.47 -4.91 24.56
C SER A 77 5.86 -3.53 24.87
N PHE A 78 6.53 -2.72 25.69
CA PHE A 78 6.04 -1.37 25.98
C PHE A 78 6.05 -0.48 24.74
N ALA A 79 7.02 -0.66 23.85
CA ALA A 79 7.05 0.06 22.58
C ALA A 79 5.84 -0.29 21.70
N ALA A 80 5.57 -1.58 21.49
CA ALA A 80 4.39 -2.03 20.74
C ALA A 80 3.08 -1.63 21.43
N GLY A 81 3.01 -1.75 22.75
CA GLY A 81 1.87 -1.27 23.54
C GLY A 81 1.62 0.24 23.36
N GLY A 82 2.67 1.05 23.25
CA GLY A 82 2.57 2.47 22.92
C GLY A 82 1.98 2.72 21.54
N VAL A 83 2.45 1.98 20.53
CA VAL A 83 1.94 2.08 19.14
C VAL A 83 0.46 1.70 19.07
N ILE A 84 0.07 0.60 19.70
CA ILE A 84 -1.32 0.08 19.60
C ILE A 84 -2.28 0.94 20.42
N SER A 85 -1.89 1.31 21.64
CA SER A 85 -2.78 2.00 22.58
C SER A 85 -2.70 3.52 22.53
N GLY A 86 -1.62 4.08 21.97
CA GLY A 86 -1.32 5.51 22.08
C GLY A 86 -0.80 5.93 23.47
N ALA A 87 -0.39 4.97 24.30
CA ALA A 87 0.20 5.26 25.60
C ALA A 87 1.65 5.74 25.44
N THR A 88 2.10 6.57 26.38
CA THR A 88 3.47 7.08 26.38
C THR A 88 4.41 6.12 27.12
N VAL A 89 5.52 5.77 26.46
CA VAL A 89 6.62 5.02 27.09
C VAL A 89 7.57 6.01 27.76
N ILE A 90 7.83 5.80 29.03
CA ILE A 90 8.74 6.62 29.84
C ILE A 90 9.85 5.72 30.37
N GLU A 91 11.08 6.08 30.10
CA GLU A 91 12.26 5.42 30.62
C GLU A 91 12.96 6.33 31.63
N SER A 92 13.40 5.77 32.75
CA SER A 92 14.13 6.50 33.80
C SER A 92 15.16 5.60 34.46
N GLY A 93 16.23 6.23 35.00
CA GLY A 93 17.35 5.51 35.61
C GLY A 93 18.34 4.95 34.57
N ILE A 94 19.41 4.35 35.09
CA ILE A 94 20.45 3.67 34.31
C ILE A 94 20.62 2.24 34.84
N SER A 95 21.11 1.34 34.01
CA SER A 95 21.37 -0.05 34.41
C SER A 95 22.27 -0.10 35.65
N PRO A 96 21.95 -0.96 36.65
CA PRO A 96 20.88 -1.97 36.68
C PRO A 96 19.50 -1.45 37.18
N ASN A 97 19.37 -0.15 37.50
CA ASN A 97 18.16 0.43 38.10
C ASN A 97 17.25 1.14 37.08
N GLN A 98 17.30 0.71 35.81
CA GLN A 98 16.45 1.27 34.78
C GLN A 98 14.99 0.84 34.97
N ILE A 99 14.06 1.79 34.84
CA ILE A 99 12.63 1.57 34.95
C ILE A 99 11.98 2.04 33.63
N LYS A 100 11.19 1.16 33.00
CA LYS A 100 10.32 1.49 31.87
C LYS A 100 8.86 1.48 32.33
N ARG A 101 8.10 2.47 31.91
CA ARG A 101 6.68 2.61 32.22
C ARG A 101 5.90 2.86 30.95
N LEU A 102 4.80 2.15 30.79
CA LEU A 102 3.77 2.45 29.80
C LEU A 102 2.63 3.20 30.52
N ARG A 103 2.40 4.46 30.18
CA ARG A 103 1.39 5.29 30.83
C ARG A 103 0.32 5.71 29.82
N LYS A 104 -0.91 5.29 30.05
CA LYS A 104 -2.10 5.69 29.32
C LYS A 104 -2.86 6.75 30.09
N LYS A 105 -3.14 7.89 29.45
CA LYS A 105 -4.05 8.93 29.97
C LYS A 105 -5.43 8.76 29.35
N SER A 106 -6.47 9.24 30.01
CA SER A 106 -7.84 9.21 29.51
C SER A 106 -8.03 10.02 28.22
N THR A 107 -7.17 11.01 27.99
CA THR A 107 -7.17 11.85 26.78
C THR A 107 -6.36 11.28 25.62
N ASP A 108 -5.56 10.24 25.84
CA ASP A 108 -4.74 9.66 24.80
C ASP A 108 -5.62 8.92 23.79
N GLN A 109 -5.51 9.29 22.54
CA GLN A 109 -6.21 8.61 21.45
C GLN A 109 -5.37 7.43 20.94
N ARG A 110 -6.04 6.39 20.46
CA ARG A 110 -5.38 5.26 19.79
C ARG A 110 -4.93 5.71 18.40
N PRO A 111 -3.64 5.61 18.09
CA PRO A 111 -3.12 6.04 16.79
C PRO A 111 -3.49 5.04 15.68
N PHE A 112 -3.28 5.45 14.44
CA PHE A 112 -3.17 4.53 13.33
C PHE A 112 -1.74 3.97 13.25
N PHE A 113 -1.65 2.74 12.77
CA PHE A 113 -0.35 2.08 12.54
C PHE A 113 -0.46 1.10 11.36
N THR A 114 0.66 0.84 10.71
CA THR A 114 0.80 -0.28 9.77
C THR A 114 1.26 -1.50 10.57
N ALA A 115 0.63 -2.65 10.35
CA ALA A 115 1.04 -3.92 10.94
C ALA A 115 1.53 -4.86 9.83
N ILE A 116 2.69 -5.48 10.04
CA ILE A 116 3.33 -6.38 9.07
C ILE A 116 3.68 -7.68 9.79
N GLY A 117 3.05 -8.79 9.38
CA GLY A 117 3.37 -10.12 9.85
C GLY A 117 4.12 -10.91 8.79
N MET A 118 5.09 -11.71 9.21
CA MET A 118 5.89 -12.54 8.32
C MET A 118 5.81 -14.02 8.70
N SER A 119 5.62 -14.85 7.71
CA SER A 119 5.71 -16.30 7.76
C SER A 119 6.79 -16.80 6.79
N VAL A 120 7.49 -17.87 7.14
CA VAL A 120 8.47 -18.51 6.25
C VAL A 120 7.80 -19.68 5.55
N SER A 121 8.05 -19.83 4.27
CA SER A 121 7.51 -20.94 3.48
C SER A 121 8.42 -22.16 3.53
N ASP A 122 7.83 -23.35 3.65
CA ASP A 122 8.57 -24.62 3.63
C ASP A 122 9.27 -24.90 2.30
N ASN A 123 8.78 -24.33 1.21
CA ASN A 123 9.37 -24.48 -0.12
C ASN A 123 10.29 -23.31 -0.53
N GLY A 124 10.70 -22.50 0.45
CA GLY A 124 11.60 -21.38 0.29
C GLY A 124 10.89 -20.02 0.22
N GLY A 125 11.62 -18.97 0.56
CA GLY A 125 11.13 -17.61 0.60
C GLY A 125 10.31 -17.28 1.82
N ASP A 126 9.68 -16.10 1.82
CA ASP A 126 8.77 -15.65 2.86
C ASP A 126 7.43 -15.16 2.29
N PHE A 127 6.46 -15.11 3.17
CA PHE A 127 5.14 -14.56 2.92
C PHE A 127 4.84 -13.51 3.98
N GLN A 128 4.50 -12.32 3.58
CA GLN A 128 4.16 -11.21 4.46
C GLN A 128 2.71 -10.81 4.26
N GLY A 129 1.98 -10.68 5.36
CA GLY A 129 0.66 -10.05 5.40
C GLY A 129 0.79 -8.68 6.05
N LEU A 130 0.17 -7.68 5.45
CA LEU A 130 0.34 -6.28 5.80
C LEU A 130 -1.03 -5.59 5.83
N ILE A 131 -1.33 -4.89 6.92
CA ILE A 131 -2.46 -3.96 6.99
C ILE A 131 -1.90 -2.55 6.95
N TRP A 132 -2.30 -1.78 5.95
CA TRP A 132 -1.76 -0.44 5.71
C TRP A 132 -2.09 0.54 6.82
N ARG A 133 -3.33 0.58 7.27
CA ARG A 133 -3.80 1.57 8.24
C ARG A 133 -4.71 0.92 9.28
N ALA A 134 -4.11 0.21 10.21
CA ALA A 134 -4.80 -0.43 11.32
C ALA A 134 -5.05 0.55 12.47
N ARG A 135 -6.14 0.34 13.21
CA ARG A 135 -6.41 1.00 14.48
C ARG A 135 -7.05 0.01 15.45
N ALA A 136 -6.55 -0.05 16.66
CA ALA A 136 -7.16 -0.85 17.70
C ALA A 136 -8.51 -0.24 18.09
N THR A 137 -9.59 -0.98 17.91
CA THR A 137 -10.97 -0.59 18.27
C THR A 137 -11.54 -1.49 19.35
N GLY A 138 -11.07 -2.74 19.41
CA GLY A 138 -11.44 -3.72 20.41
C GLY A 138 -10.78 -3.49 21.77
N ASN A 139 -11.00 -4.42 22.68
CA ASN A 139 -10.37 -4.40 24.01
C ASN A 139 -8.86 -4.65 23.87
N LEU A 140 -8.09 -4.03 24.74
CA LEU A 140 -6.70 -4.36 24.97
C LEU A 140 -6.65 -5.15 26.28
N GLU A 141 -6.40 -6.44 26.17
CA GLU A 141 -6.45 -7.32 27.33
C GLU A 141 -5.06 -7.57 27.90
N HIS A 142 -4.94 -7.39 29.20
CA HIS A 142 -3.73 -7.63 29.96
C HIS A 142 -4.09 -8.35 31.25
N GLU A 143 -3.95 -9.65 31.28
CA GLU A 143 -4.23 -10.47 32.45
C GLU A 143 -2.92 -10.84 33.18
N LEU A 144 -2.86 -10.59 34.46
CA LEU A 144 -1.77 -11.00 35.34
C LEU A 144 -2.29 -12.09 36.26
N GLY A 145 -2.01 -13.35 35.93
CA GLY A 145 -2.42 -14.52 36.71
C GLY A 145 -1.22 -15.22 37.35
N ASP A 146 -1.45 -15.87 38.51
CA ASP A 146 -0.43 -16.69 39.16
C ASP A 146 -0.13 -17.94 38.33
N GLY A 147 1.16 -18.18 38.07
CA GLY A 147 1.62 -19.31 37.29
C GLY A 147 1.32 -19.25 35.78
N GLN A 148 0.90 -18.09 35.27
CA GLN A 148 0.59 -17.89 33.84
C GLN A 148 1.49 -16.83 33.21
N PHE A 149 1.77 -17.00 31.91
CA PHE A 149 2.44 -15.96 31.14
C PHE A 149 1.44 -14.85 30.77
N LEU A 150 1.91 -13.61 30.82
CA LEU A 150 1.15 -12.48 30.27
C LEU A 150 1.08 -12.63 28.74
N ILE A 151 -0.12 -12.79 28.21
CA ILE A 151 -0.39 -12.87 26.77
C ILE A 151 -1.30 -11.70 26.38
N PRO A 152 -0.72 -10.52 26.07
CA PRO A 152 -1.53 -9.40 25.63
C PRO A 152 -2.16 -9.70 24.26
N SER A 153 -3.43 -9.37 24.13
CA SER A 153 -4.15 -9.40 22.87
C SER A 153 -4.62 -8.00 22.47
N ALA A 154 -4.74 -7.78 21.20
CA ALA A 154 -5.26 -6.56 20.61
C ALA A 154 -6.05 -6.88 19.35
N SER A 155 -7.21 -6.23 19.20
CA SER A 155 -8.03 -6.35 18.00
C SER A 155 -8.48 -4.99 17.50
N GLY A 156 -8.86 -4.93 16.23
CA GLY A 156 -9.31 -3.69 15.64
C GLY A 156 -9.70 -3.81 14.19
N ILE A 157 -9.75 -2.67 13.53
CA ILE A 157 -10.20 -2.53 12.15
C ILE A 157 -9.07 -1.97 11.29
N GLY A 158 -8.95 -2.50 10.07
CA GLY A 158 -8.15 -1.94 8.99
C GLY A 158 -8.95 -0.87 8.23
N PHE A 159 -8.29 0.22 7.95
CA PHE A 159 -8.85 1.35 7.21
C PHE A 159 -8.11 1.51 5.88
N PRO A 160 -8.76 2.11 4.86
CA PRO A 160 -8.08 2.47 3.63
C PRO A 160 -6.86 3.35 3.88
N CYS A 161 -5.78 3.05 3.19
CA CYS A 161 -4.56 3.84 3.20
C CYS A 161 -4.82 5.20 2.58
N LYS A 162 -4.32 6.27 3.20
CA LYS A 162 -4.42 7.65 2.68
C LYS A 162 -3.13 8.14 2.03
N VAL A 163 -2.11 7.29 2.03
CA VAL A 163 -0.83 7.63 1.40
C VAL A 163 -0.99 7.53 -0.10
N SER A 164 -0.79 8.64 -0.80
CA SER A 164 -0.69 8.65 -2.26
C SER A 164 0.74 8.33 -2.66
N GLY A 165 0.92 7.32 -3.47
CA GLY A 165 2.22 6.92 -3.99
C GLY A 165 2.34 5.41 -4.18
N MET A 166 3.48 5.01 -4.73
CA MET A 166 3.77 3.63 -5.08
C MET A 166 4.63 2.97 -4.00
N VAL A 167 4.31 1.74 -3.66
CA VAL A 167 5.18 0.85 -2.86
C VAL A 167 5.35 -0.45 -3.64
N GLY A 168 6.61 -0.81 -3.93
CA GLY A 168 6.90 -2.00 -4.74
C GLY A 168 6.26 -1.95 -6.14
N GLY A 169 6.10 -0.76 -6.72
CA GLY A 169 5.51 -0.57 -8.05
C GLY A 169 3.98 -0.59 -8.10
N MET A 170 3.29 -0.62 -6.95
CA MET A 170 1.82 -0.60 -6.86
C MET A 170 1.35 0.63 -6.10
N GLU A 171 0.26 1.27 -6.56
CA GLU A 171 -0.39 2.36 -5.83
C GLU A 171 -1.00 1.82 -4.53
N VAL A 172 -0.74 2.51 -3.42
CA VAL A 172 -1.23 2.08 -2.10
C VAL A 172 -2.41 2.90 -1.59
N LEU A 173 -2.78 3.98 -2.29
CA LEU A 173 -3.96 4.75 -1.95
C LEU A 173 -5.21 3.86 -1.97
N ASP A 174 -6.05 3.99 -0.96
CA ASP A 174 -7.26 3.19 -0.72
C ASP A 174 -7.05 1.68 -0.49
N SER A 175 -5.80 1.18 -0.50
CA SER A 175 -5.51 -0.21 -0.11
C SER A 175 -5.72 -0.40 1.39
N VAL A 176 -6.35 -1.52 1.78
CA VAL A 176 -6.55 -1.87 3.19
C VAL A 176 -5.48 -2.84 3.66
N TYR A 177 -5.21 -3.88 2.88
CA TYR A 177 -4.17 -4.87 3.17
C TYR A 177 -3.49 -5.36 1.89
N ASP A 178 -2.29 -5.94 2.05
CA ASP A 178 -1.54 -6.61 0.99
C ASP A 178 -0.97 -7.92 1.47
N PHE A 179 -0.76 -8.85 0.54
CA PHE A 179 0.06 -10.02 0.73
C PHE A 179 1.25 -9.98 -0.23
N ILE A 180 2.44 -10.15 0.33
CA ILE A 180 3.70 -10.09 -0.41
C ILE A 180 4.40 -11.44 -0.29
N GLN A 181 4.75 -12.03 -1.43
CA GLN A 181 5.56 -13.24 -1.51
C GLN A 181 6.96 -12.88 -2.02
N ARG A 182 8.00 -13.40 -1.38
CA ARG A 182 9.40 -13.22 -1.83
C ARG A 182 10.08 -14.58 -2.01
N GLU A 183 11.00 -14.67 -2.97
CA GLU A 183 11.77 -15.90 -3.23
C GLU A 183 12.77 -16.22 -2.12
N THR A 184 13.22 -15.20 -1.39
CA THR A 184 14.21 -15.36 -0.31
C THR A 184 13.65 -14.80 0.99
N VAL A 185 13.95 -15.48 2.08
CA VAL A 185 13.62 -14.98 3.42
C VAL A 185 14.41 -13.71 3.70
N GLY A 186 13.73 -12.65 4.08
CA GLY A 186 14.33 -11.37 4.43
C GLY A 186 13.76 -10.80 5.72
N ALA A 187 14.37 -9.76 6.24
CA ALA A 187 13.78 -8.99 7.33
C ALA A 187 12.56 -8.20 6.86
N ILE A 188 11.61 -7.97 7.77
CA ILE A 188 10.54 -6.99 7.53
C ILE A 188 11.18 -5.60 7.42
N ALA A 189 10.87 -4.88 6.34
CA ALA A 189 11.28 -3.50 6.13
C ALA A 189 10.07 -2.57 6.23
N ALA A 190 10.31 -1.33 6.65
CA ALA A 190 9.28 -0.30 6.56
C ALA A 190 8.95 -0.04 5.08
N PRO A 191 7.66 0.05 4.71
CA PRO A 191 7.30 0.46 3.36
C PRO A 191 7.90 1.83 3.04
N THR A 192 8.48 1.96 1.87
CA THR A 192 8.99 3.24 1.36
C THR A 192 8.15 3.63 0.15
N ILE A 193 7.74 4.90 0.11
CA ILE A 193 7.11 5.43 -1.10
C ILE A 193 8.18 5.49 -2.17
N ASP A 194 7.96 4.74 -3.23
CA ASP A 194 8.84 4.80 -4.40
C ASP A 194 8.76 6.20 -5.01
N THR A 195 9.90 6.80 -5.26
CA THR A 195 9.94 7.95 -6.16
C THR A 195 9.47 7.45 -7.52
N PRO A 196 8.42 8.05 -8.12
CA PRO A 196 7.95 7.60 -9.42
C PRO A 196 9.14 7.54 -10.39
N ALA A 197 9.36 6.41 -11.04
CA ALA A 197 10.36 6.33 -12.08
C ALA A 197 10.05 7.37 -13.16
N VAL A 198 11.08 7.94 -13.79
CA VAL A 198 10.88 8.76 -14.99
C VAL A 198 10.10 7.91 -16.01
N PRO A 199 9.03 8.43 -16.61
CA PRO A 199 8.23 7.65 -17.54
C PRO A 199 9.08 7.13 -18.70
N GLN A 200 8.77 5.91 -19.14
CA GLN A 200 9.40 5.31 -20.32
C GLN A 200 8.30 4.88 -21.29
N VAL A 201 8.38 5.32 -22.53
CA VAL A 201 7.49 4.91 -23.62
C VAL A 201 8.18 3.81 -24.41
N TYR A 202 7.51 2.65 -24.55
CA TYR A 202 8.03 1.50 -25.27
C TYR A 202 7.45 1.40 -26.68
N SER A 203 6.17 1.77 -26.86
CA SER A 203 5.51 1.73 -28.17
C SER A 203 4.26 2.61 -28.22
N LEU A 204 3.85 2.92 -29.42
CA LEU A 204 2.57 3.55 -29.76
C LEU A 204 1.74 2.53 -30.56
N SER A 205 0.40 2.52 -30.39
CA SER A 205 -0.49 1.64 -31.18
C SER A 205 -0.49 2.04 -32.66
N ASP A 206 -0.44 3.36 -32.90
CA ASP A 206 -0.40 3.98 -34.21
C ASP A 206 0.74 5.00 -34.25
N VAL A 207 1.47 4.99 -35.36
CA VAL A 207 2.67 5.81 -35.53
C VAL A 207 2.49 6.92 -36.58
N ALA A 208 1.29 7.02 -37.15
CA ALA A 208 0.97 8.06 -38.13
C ALA A 208 -0.51 8.44 -38.13
N GLY A 209 -0.83 9.66 -38.57
CA GLY A 209 -2.20 10.15 -38.70
C GLY A 209 -2.28 11.55 -39.33
N PRO A 210 -3.50 12.11 -39.48
CA PRO A 210 -3.74 13.36 -40.17
C PRO A 210 -3.19 14.57 -39.37
N THR A 211 -2.80 15.61 -40.12
CA THR A 211 -2.34 16.89 -39.52
C THR A 211 -3.41 17.59 -38.66
N ALA A 212 -4.67 17.28 -38.90
CA ALA A 212 -5.78 17.80 -38.08
C ALA A 212 -5.80 17.20 -36.65
N GLY A 213 -5.08 16.11 -36.40
CA GLY A 213 -5.14 15.36 -35.13
C GLY A 213 -6.46 14.63 -34.95
N GLY A 214 -6.81 14.32 -33.70
CA GLY A 214 -8.07 13.64 -33.34
C GLY A 214 -7.96 12.11 -33.31
N GLU A 215 -6.81 11.54 -33.64
CA GLU A 215 -6.59 10.09 -33.58
C GLU A 215 -6.37 9.61 -32.15
N ILE A 216 -6.94 8.45 -31.84
CA ILE A 216 -6.77 7.78 -30.56
C ILE A 216 -5.53 6.91 -30.64
N VAL A 217 -4.53 7.20 -29.82
CA VAL A 217 -3.28 6.45 -29.74
C VAL A 217 -3.11 5.86 -28.36
N VAL A 218 -2.81 4.57 -28.27
CA VAL A 218 -2.46 3.90 -27.04
C VAL A 218 -0.94 3.93 -26.88
N VAL A 219 -0.49 4.56 -25.81
CA VAL A 219 0.91 4.60 -25.41
C VAL A 219 1.16 3.48 -24.43
N THR A 220 2.08 2.58 -24.75
CA THR A 220 2.52 1.51 -23.85
C THR A 220 3.91 1.82 -23.32
N GLY A 221 4.10 1.62 -22.02
CA GLY A 221 5.37 1.96 -21.37
C GLY A 221 5.38 1.60 -19.91
N TYR A 222 6.03 2.44 -19.09
CA TYR A 222 6.11 2.29 -17.63
C TYR A 222 6.21 3.66 -16.95
N GLY A 223 5.75 3.75 -15.69
CA GLY A 223 5.85 4.97 -14.87
C GLY A 223 4.74 5.99 -15.15
N PHE A 224 3.59 5.54 -15.64
CA PHE A 224 2.49 6.40 -16.08
C PHE A 224 1.48 6.78 -15.00
N SER A 225 1.40 6.05 -13.87
CA SER A 225 0.37 6.27 -12.83
C SER A 225 0.29 7.70 -12.33
N ASN A 226 1.42 8.42 -12.30
CA ASN A 226 1.51 9.80 -11.83
C ASN A 226 1.82 10.79 -12.98
N ALA A 227 1.44 10.46 -14.22
CA ALA A 227 1.65 11.36 -15.34
C ALA A 227 0.85 12.65 -15.17
N THR A 228 1.54 13.78 -15.27
CA THR A 228 0.97 15.12 -15.14
C THR A 228 0.75 15.81 -16.48
N ALA A 229 1.40 15.31 -17.53
CA ALA A 229 1.24 15.82 -18.89
C ALA A 229 1.60 14.76 -19.94
N VAL A 230 0.90 14.79 -21.06
CA VAL A 230 1.23 14.07 -22.29
C VAL A 230 1.26 15.05 -23.44
N THR A 231 2.37 15.06 -24.19
CA THR A 231 2.53 15.99 -25.32
C THR A 231 2.94 15.25 -26.59
N VAL A 232 2.56 15.80 -27.73
CA VAL A 232 3.00 15.35 -29.06
C VAL A 232 3.73 16.51 -29.74
N GLY A 233 5.04 16.36 -29.96
CA GLY A 233 5.87 17.44 -30.50
C GLY A 233 5.80 18.73 -29.66
N GLY A 234 5.73 18.61 -28.33
CA GLY A 234 5.67 19.74 -27.40
C GLY A 234 4.28 20.39 -27.27
N THR A 235 3.26 19.96 -28.03
CA THR A 235 1.87 20.41 -27.85
C THR A 235 1.13 19.38 -26.98
N ALA A 236 0.37 19.86 -25.99
CA ALA A 236 -0.43 18.97 -25.13
C ALA A 236 -1.35 18.11 -25.99
N ALA A 237 -1.50 16.84 -25.64
CA ALA A 237 -2.54 15.99 -26.20
C ALA A 237 -3.91 16.68 -26.06
N THR A 238 -4.81 16.49 -27.01
CA THR A 238 -6.15 17.08 -26.96
C THR A 238 -6.89 16.58 -25.72
N ASP A 239 -6.70 15.29 -25.41
CA ASP A 239 -7.15 14.66 -24.18
C ASP A 239 -6.28 13.43 -23.91
N TYR A 240 -6.20 12.95 -22.67
CA TYR A 240 -5.57 11.68 -22.35
C TYR A 240 -6.14 11.06 -21.09
N GLU A 241 -6.13 9.74 -21.05
CA GLU A 241 -6.57 8.94 -19.91
C GLU A 241 -5.47 7.96 -19.50
N ILE A 242 -5.11 7.96 -18.21
CA ILE A 242 -4.19 6.99 -17.63
C ILE A 242 -4.98 5.74 -17.28
N ARG A 243 -4.78 4.66 -18.06
CA ARG A 243 -5.44 3.37 -17.84
C ARG A 243 -4.74 2.54 -16.77
N SER A 244 -3.41 2.63 -16.72
CA SER A 244 -2.58 1.90 -15.76
C SER A 244 -1.18 2.52 -15.69
N ASN A 245 -0.32 1.98 -14.81
CA ASN A 245 1.10 2.36 -14.77
C ASN A 245 1.86 2.08 -16.08
N THR A 246 1.28 1.26 -16.97
CA THR A 246 1.91 0.85 -18.23
C THR A 246 1.16 1.29 -19.48
N GLN A 247 0.01 1.96 -19.35
CA GLN A 247 -0.82 2.32 -20.48
C GLN A 247 -1.49 3.69 -20.31
N ILE A 248 -1.36 4.53 -21.33
CA ILE A 248 -2.09 5.77 -21.50
C ILE A 248 -2.80 5.72 -22.86
N VAL A 249 -4.04 6.20 -22.91
CA VAL A 249 -4.76 6.49 -24.15
C VAL A 249 -4.77 8.00 -24.34
N LEU A 250 -4.31 8.48 -25.48
CA LEU A 250 -4.31 9.90 -25.81
C LEU A 250 -5.06 10.18 -27.10
N ILE A 251 -5.55 11.42 -27.25
CA ILE A 251 -6.07 11.97 -28.49
C ILE A 251 -5.03 12.95 -29.03
N THR A 252 -4.58 12.72 -30.26
CA THR A 252 -3.52 13.53 -30.89
C THR A 252 -3.98 14.97 -31.15
N PRO A 253 -3.17 16.00 -30.83
CA PRO A 253 -3.46 17.38 -31.19
C PRO A 253 -3.21 17.62 -32.67
N ALA A 254 -3.76 18.70 -33.23
CA ALA A 254 -3.40 19.16 -34.57
C ALA A 254 -1.93 19.60 -34.63
N LYS A 255 -1.21 19.19 -35.68
CA LYS A 255 0.22 19.48 -35.90
C LYS A 255 0.54 19.64 -37.37
N THR A 256 1.69 20.26 -37.65
CA THR A 256 2.27 20.31 -39.00
C THR A 256 2.72 18.90 -39.43
N ALA A 257 2.68 18.63 -40.75
CA ALA A 257 3.20 17.38 -41.27
C ALA A 257 4.66 17.15 -40.87
N GLY A 258 4.98 15.88 -40.60
CA GLY A 258 6.31 15.45 -40.18
C GLY A 258 6.33 14.63 -38.88
N PRO A 259 7.50 14.13 -38.47
CA PRO A 259 7.67 13.34 -37.28
C PRO A 259 7.65 14.22 -36.01
N HIS A 260 6.88 13.81 -35.02
CA HIS A 260 6.77 14.45 -33.72
C HIS A 260 6.90 13.42 -32.60
N GLN A 261 7.51 13.82 -31.49
CA GLN A 261 7.73 12.92 -30.35
C GLN A 261 6.56 12.96 -29.39
N VAL A 262 6.08 11.79 -28.96
CA VAL A 262 5.17 11.64 -27.82
C VAL A 262 6.01 11.63 -26.55
N VAL A 263 5.70 12.52 -25.62
CA VAL A 263 6.41 12.65 -24.34
C VAL A 263 5.39 12.59 -23.21
N VAL A 264 5.64 11.69 -22.27
CA VAL A 264 4.89 11.57 -21.00
C VAL A 264 5.74 12.21 -19.92
N THR A 265 5.15 13.08 -19.11
CA THR A 265 5.84 13.76 -18.00
C THR A 265 5.15 13.41 -16.69
N ASN A 266 5.92 13.10 -15.66
CA ASN A 266 5.48 12.95 -14.28
C ASN A 266 6.30 13.88 -13.36
N PRO A 267 6.03 13.94 -12.03
CA PRO A 267 6.78 14.80 -11.11
C PRO A 267 8.30 14.55 -11.08
N THR A 268 8.76 13.37 -11.50
CA THR A 268 10.19 13.01 -11.52
C THR A 268 10.89 13.48 -12.79
N GLY A 269 10.16 13.59 -13.91
CA GLY A 269 10.73 14.03 -15.18
C GLY A 269 9.90 13.64 -16.39
N ALA A 270 10.44 13.93 -17.58
CA ALA A 270 9.85 13.61 -18.86
C ALA A 270 10.48 12.34 -19.45
N SER A 271 9.68 11.54 -20.17
CA SER A 271 10.15 10.35 -20.88
C SER A 271 11.21 10.72 -21.94
N THR A 272 12.16 9.80 -22.15
CA THR A 272 13.12 9.92 -23.25
C THR A 272 12.44 9.76 -24.60
N THR A 273 12.96 10.45 -25.59
CA THR A 273 12.47 10.41 -26.98
C THR A 273 13.32 9.46 -27.84
N GLY A 274 12.69 8.84 -28.84
CA GLY A 274 13.36 7.90 -29.74
C GLY A 274 12.43 7.40 -30.85
N ALA A 275 12.83 6.39 -31.56
CA ALA A 275 12.04 5.82 -32.65
C ALA A 275 10.65 5.32 -32.17
N GLN A 276 10.60 4.72 -30.97
CA GLN A 276 9.40 4.18 -30.34
C GLN A 276 8.39 5.25 -29.87
N THR A 277 8.81 6.49 -29.78
CA THR A 277 7.97 7.63 -29.37
C THR A 277 7.57 8.52 -30.55
N THR A 278 7.96 8.15 -31.76
CA THR A 278 7.73 8.98 -32.94
C THR A 278 6.35 8.74 -33.51
N TYR A 279 5.57 9.81 -33.65
CA TYR A 279 4.29 9.85 -34.36
C TYR A 279 4.41 10.80 -35.53
N THR A 280 4.01 10.36 -36.75
CA THR A 280 4.19 11.12 -37.99
C THR A 280 2.86 11.67 -38.48
N TYR A 281 2.76 12.96 -38.65
CA TYR A 281 1.59 13.62 -39.25
C TYR A 281 1.75 13.74 -40.75
N SER A 282 0.71 13.40 -41.51
CA SER A 282 0.69 13.42 -42.98
C SER A 282 -0.59 14.02 -43.56
#